data_439d9fd3c992ffa1e2a0f2a33100cf32
#
_entry.id   439d9fd3c992ffa1e2a0f2a33100cf32
#
_cell.length_a   1.000
_cell.length_b   1.000
_cell.length_c   1.000
_cell.angle_alpha   90.00
_cell.angle_beta   90.00
_cell.angle_gamma   90.00
#
_symmetry.space_group_name_H-M   'P 1'
#
loop_
_entity.id
_entity.type
_entity.pdbx_description
1 polymer ?
#
loop_
_entity_poly.entity_id
_entity_poly.type
_entity_poly.pdbx_seq_one_letter_code
_entity_poly.pdbx_strand_id
1 'polypeptide(L)'
;MKTVNVLGRDYTIDFRTESEDAKLKECGGYCDYSCGEIIIGKPSDDVMNMRDQDRIIRQNIRHELIHAFAHESGLCCNSSWAMDEEMTDWVAIQFPKMLAAFTAAEAMH
;
A
#
# COMPACT_ATOMS: atom_id res chain seq x y z
N MET A 1 -6.24 6.96 -11.87
CA MET A 1 -4.79 6.70 -11.70
C MET A 1 -4.13 7.87 -11.00
N LYS A 2 -3.30 7.59 -10.00
CA LYS A 2 -2.52 8.60 -9.28
C LYS A 2 -1.04 8.35 -9.44
N THR A 3 -0.25 9.41 -9.40
CA THR A 3 1.20 9.32 -9.38
C THR A 3 1.70 9.80 -8.03
N VAL A 4 2.58 9.02 -7.41
CA VAL A 4 3.16 9.33 -6.11
C VAL A 4 4.67 9.18 -6.19
N ASN A 5 5.40 10.20 -5.74
CA ASN A 5 6.85 10.11 -5.70
C ASN A 5 7.30 9.34 -4.45
N VAL A 6 8.11 8.31 -4.66
CA VAL A 6 8.65 7.46 -3.60
C VAL A 6 10.17 7.56 -3.66
N LEU A 7 10.74 8.39 -2.79
CA LEU A 7 12.19 8.60 -2.69
C LEU A 7 12.87 8.90 -4.03
N GLY A 8 12.22 9.75 -4.83
CA GLY A 8 12.78 10.20 -6.09
C GLY A 8 12.28 9.47 -7.33
N ARG A 9 11.53 8.39 -7.16
CA ARG A 9 10.94 7.65 -8.27
C ARG A 9 9.42 7.77 -8.25
N ASP A 10 8.83 8.06 -9.39
CA ASP A 10 7.38 8.15 -9.52
C ASP A 10 6.77 6.75 -9.66
N TYR A 11 5.79 6.47 -8.82
CA TYR A 11 4.97 5.27 -8.90
C TYR A 11 3.55 5.66 -9.30
N THR A 12 2.94 4.83 -10.12
CA THR A 12 1.52 5.00 -10.47
C THR A 12 0.68 4.05 -9.62
N ILE A 13 -0.47 4.53 -9.16
CA ILE A 13 -1.43 3.71 -8.43
C ILE A 13 -2.67 3.58 -9.29
N ASP A 14 -3.03 2.35 -9.64
CA ASP A 14 -4.18 2.05 -10.47
C ASP A 14 -5.06 1.01 -9.80
N PHE A 15 -6.31 0.94 -10.22
CA PHE A 15 -7.31 0.04 -9.64
C PHE A 15 -7.80 -0.92 -10.72
N ARG A 16 -7.88 -2.20 -10.38
CA ARG A 16 -8.36 -3.24 -11.29
C ARG A 16 -9.26 -4.21 -10.56
N THR A 17 -10.17 -4.84 -11.33
CA THR A 17 -10.99 -5.94 -10.82
C THR A 17 -10.24 -7.26 -10.98
N GLU A 18 -10.70 -8.30 -10.30
CA GLU A 18 -10.14 -9.65 -10.46
C GLU A 18 -10.22 -10.16 -11.90
N SER A 19 -11.26 -9.76 -12.62
CA SER A 19 -11.42 -10.16 -14.02
C SER A 19 -10.42 -9.47 -14.94
N GLU A 20 -9.96 -8.26 -14.57
CA GLU A 20 -8.94 -7.54 -15.31
C GLU A 20 -7.53 -7.99 -14.95
N ASP A 21 -7.33 -8.49 -13.74
CA ASP A 21 -6.03 -8.91 -13.24
C ASP A 21 -6.18 -10.09 -12.29
N ALA A 22 -5.78 -11.26 -12.75
CA ALA A 22 -5.96 -12.52 -12.02
C ALA A 22 -5.16 -12.59 -10.71
N LYS A 23 -4.08 -11.81 -10.58
CA LYS A 23 -3.30 -11.76 -9.33
C LYS A 23 -4.14 -11.26 -8.16
N LEU A 24 -5.15 -10.46 -8.42
CA LEU A 24 -6.01 -9.90 -7.39
C LEU A 24 -6.96 -10.91 -6.76
N LYS A 25 -7.01 -12.14 -7.25
CA LYS A 25 -7.75 -13.22 -6.60
C LYS A 25 -7.13 -13.65 -5.29
N GLU A 26 -5.82 -13.44 -5.14
CA GLU A 26 -5.04 -13.91 -3.99
C GLU A 26 -4.57 -12.80 -3.07
N CYS A 27 -4.72 -11.53 -3.48
CA CYS A 27 -4.24 -10.40 -2.69
C CYS A 27 -5.08 -9.16 -2.96
N GLY A 28 -5.03 -8.21 -2.02
CA GLY A 28 -5.73 -6.93 -2.15
C GLY A 28 -5.04 -5.92 -3.05
N GLY A 29 -3.80 -6.20 -3.42
CA GLY A 29 -3.00 -5.36 -4.27
C GLY A 29 -1.59 -5.89 -4.39
N TYR A 30 -0.80 -5.30 -5.27
CA TYR A 30 0.61 -5.65 -5.40
C TYR A 30 1.41 -4.46 -5.95
N CYS A 31 2.71 -4.55 -5.77
CA CYS A 31 3.66 -3.55 -6.25
C CYS A 31 4.59 -4.20 -7.27
N ASP A 32 4.63 -3.65 -8.49
CA ASP A 32 5.56 -4.08 -9.51
C ASP A 32 6.71 -3.07 -9.58
N TYR A 33 7.82 -3.42 -8.96
CA TYR A 33 9.00 -2.54 -8.87
C TYR A 33 9.65 -2.30 -10.22
N SER A 34 9.50 -3.24 -11.16
CA SER A 34 10.18 -3.14 -12.45
C SER A 34 9.69 -1.95 -13.26
N CYS A 35 8.42 -1.60 -13.14
CA CYS A 35 7.84 -0.48 -13.87
C CYS A 35 7.33 0.65 -12.97
N GLY A 36 7.47 0.52 -11.64
CA GLY A 36 6.97 1.52 -10.70
C GLY A 36 5.45 1.61 -10.69
N GLU A 37 4.79 0.47 -10.60
CA GLU A 37 3.33 0.38 -10.67
C GLU A 37 2.77 -0.32 -9.45
N ILE A 38 1.75 0.30 -8.85
CA ILE A 38 0.99 -0.29 -7.75
C ILE A 38 -0.43 -0.55 -8.26
N ILE A 39 -0.88 -1.78 -8.12
CA ILE A 39 -2.23 -2.18 -8.53
C ILE A 39 -3.03 -2.54 -7.28
N ILE A 40 -4.18 -1.94 -7.13
CA ILE A 40 -5.08 -2.16 -5.99
C ILE A 40 -6.37 -2.79 -6.51
N GLY A 41 -6.85 -3.80 -5.82
CA GLY A 41 -8.10 -4.46 -6.17
C GLY A 41 -9.30 -3.56 -5.96
N LYS A 42 -10.12 -3.39 -7.00
CA LYS A 42 -11.42 -2.74 -6.86
C LYS A 42 -12.36 -3.66 -6.13
N PRO A 43 -13.25 -3.09 -5.29
CA PRO A 43 -14.33 -3.88 -4.72
C PRO A 43 -15.18 -4.43 -5.87
N SER A 44 -15.59 -5.71 -5.75
CA SER A 44 -16.61 -6.26 -6.62
C SER A 44 -17.92 -5.54 -6.32
N ASP A 45 -18.84 -5.53 -7.30
CA ASP A 45 -20.19 -5.00 -7.14
C ASP A 45 -21.00 -5.77 -6.09
N ASP A 46 -20.39 -6.68 -5.38
CA ASP A 46 -21.00 -7.47 -4.33
C ASP A 46 -21.21 -6.60 -3.11
N VAL A 47 -22.44 -6.29 -2.84
CA VAL A 47 -22.93 -5.24 -1.95
C VAL A 47 -22.66 -5.49 -0.47
N MET A 48 -22.16 -6.68 -0.12
CA MET A 48 -22.15 -7.15 1.26
C MET A 48 -21.15 -6.43 2.18
N ASN A 49 -20.15 -5.74 1.63
CA ASN A 49 -19.09 -5.14 2.42
C ASN A 49 -18.77 -3.69 2.06
N MET A 50 -19.72 -2.99 1.46
CA MET A 50 -19.45 -1.66 0.90
C MET A 50 -19.06 -0.58 1.92
N ARG A 51 -19.47 -0.74 3.18
CA ARG A 51 -19.18 0.26 4.21
C ARG A 51 -17.71 0.38 4.58
N ASP A 52 -16.98 -0.73 4.50
CA ASP A 52 -15.58 -0.77 4.92
C ASP A 52 -14.60 -0.80 3.74
N GLN A 53 -15.12 -0.80 2.50
CA GLN A 53 -14.29 -0.92 1.30
C GLN A 53 -13.27 0.21 1.18
N ASP A 54 -13.70 1.45 1.42
CA ASP A 54 -12.79 2.61 1.30
C ASP A 54 -11.66 2.53 2.31
N ARG A 55 -11.96 2.09 3.53
CA ARG A 55 -10.94 1.92 4.57
C ARG A 55 -9.94 0.83 4.18
N ILE A 56 -10.43 -0.29 3.68
CA ILE A 56 -9.60 -1.41 3.24
C ILE A 56 -8.73 -1.00 2.06
N ILE A 57 -9.30 -0.29 1.10
CA ILE A 57 -8.56 0.21 -0.07
C ILE A 57 -7.43 1.13 0.38
N ARG A 58 -7.71 2.10 1.26
CA ARG A 58 -6.67 3.01 1.77
C ARG A 58 -5.57 2.25 2.51
N GLN A 59 -5.94 1.23 3.28
CA GLN A 59 -4.97 0.38 3.96
C GLN A 59 -4.09 -0.38 2.95
N ASN A 60 -4.70 -0.95 1.92
CA ASN A 60 -3.97 -1.66 0.87
C ASN A 60 -3.03 -0.74 0.11
N ILE A 61 -3.43 0.49 -0.16
CA ILE A 61 -2.56 1.49 -0.79
C ILE A 61 -1.34 1.75 0.11
N ARG A 62 -1.54 1.95 1.41
CA ARG A 62 -0.43 2.16 2.34
C ARG A 62 0.50 0.95 2.38
N HIS A 63 -0.06 -0.27 2.40
CA HIS A 63 0.72 -1.51 2.40
C HIS A 63 1.66 -1.56 1.20
N GLU A 64 1.14 -1.33 -0.01
CA GLU A 64 1.96 -1.39 -1.22
C GLU A 64 2.96 -0.23 -1.30
N LEU A 65 2.60 0.95 -0.81
CA LEU A 65 3.54 2.07 -0.75
C LEU A 65 4.69 1.80 0.22
N ILE A 66 4.45 1.12 1.34
CA ILE A 66 5.51 0.73 2.26
C ILE A 66 6.50 -0.20 1.57
N HIS A 67 6.01 -1.17 0.79
CA HIS A 67 6.87 -2.02 -0.02
C HIS A 67 7.69 -1.19 -1.03
N ALA A 68 7.06 -0.21 -1.67
CA ALA A 68 7.76 0.67 -2.61
C ALA A 68 8.88 1.46 -1.91
N PHE A 69 8.62 2.01 -0.72
CA PHE A 69 9.63 2.70 0.07
C PHE A 69 10.79 1.76 0.45
N ALA A 70 10.49 0.54 0.88
CA ALA A 70 11.51 -0.44 1.22
C ALA A 70 12.38 -0.78 0.02
N HIS A 71 11.78 -0.90 -1.16
CA HIS A 71 12.51 -1.17 -2.39
C HIS A 71 13.37 0.02 -2.81
N GLU A 72 12.78 1.22 -2.88
CA GLU A 72 13.50 2.41 -3.37
C GLU A 72 14.60 2.86 -2.41
N SER A 73 14.50 2.54 -1.13
CA SER A 73 15.55 2.84 -0.14
C SER A 73 16.69 1.82 -0.17
N GLY A 74 16.54 0.70 -0.89
CA GLY A 74 17.52 -0.37 -0.93
C GLY A 74 17.42 -1.37 0.23
N LEU A 75 16.51 -1.15 1.18
CA LEU A 75 16.37 -2.03 2.34
C LEU A 75 15.94 -3.45 1.97
N CYS A 76 15.09 -3.59 0.95
CA CYS A 76 14.58 -4.90 0.54
C CYS A 76 15.70 -5.85 0.07
N CYS A 77 16.83 -5.30 -0.40
CA CYS A 77 17.96 -6.10 -0.89
C CYS A 77 18.93 -6.50 0.25
N ASN A 78 18.84 -5.84 1.40
CA ASN A 78 19.82 -5.97 2.47
C ASN A 78 19.24 -6.33 3.83
N SER A 79 17.92 -6.41 3.95
CA SER A 79 17.26 -6.61 5.24
C SER A 79 16.02 -7.47 5.09
N SER A 80 16.00 -8.60 5.78
CA SER A 80 14.81 -9.46 5.84
C SER A 80 13.64 -8.77 6.53
N TRP A 81 13.93 -7.85 7.45
CA TRP A 81 12.92 -7.05 8.13
C TRP A 81 12.09 -6.23 7.13
N ALA A 82 12.72 -5.65 6.12
CA ALA A 82 12.03 -4.83 5.12
C ALA A 82 11.15 -5.65 4.18
N MET A 83 11.34 -6.98 4.15
CA MET A 83 10.53 -7.90 3.34
C MET A 83 9.41 -8.55 4.16
N ASP A 84 9.33 -8.25 5.44
CA ASP A 84 8.37 -8.88 6.35
C ASP A 84 6.96 -8.34 6.12
N GLU A 85 6.07 -9.22 5.65
CA GLU A 85 4.67 -8.87 5.39
C GLU A 85 3.92 -8.50 6.67
N GLU A 86 4.23 -9.15 7.77
CA GLU A 86 3.58 -8.87 9.05
C GLU A 86 3.91 -7.45 9.53
N MET A 87 5.16 -7.06 9.43
CA MET A 87 5.59 -5.70 9.77
C MET A 87 4.93 -4.67 8.84
N THR A 88 4.93 -4.96 7.53
CA THR A 88 4.32 -4.08 6.53
C THR A 88 2.83 -3.88 6.79
N ASP A 89 2.10 -4.96 7.09
CA ASP A 89 0.69 -4.89 7.45
C ASP A 89 0.47 -4.08 8.73
N TRP A 90 1.28 -4.30 9.75
CA TRP A 90 1.14 -3.57 11.02
C TRP A 90 1.29 -2.07 10.80
N VAL A 91 2.32 -1.65 10.06
CA VAL A 91 2.53 -0.23 9.78
C VAL A 91 1.38 0.33 8.95
N ALA A 92 0.93 -0.40 7.92
CA ALA A 92 -0.17 0.06 7.07
C ALA A 92 -1.46 0.27 7.87
N ILE A 93 -1.75 -0.62 8.80
CA ILE A 93 -2.94 -0.54 9.65
C ILE A 93 -2.82 0.63 10.65
N GLN A 94 -1.68 0.74 11.31
CA GLN A 94 -1.51 1.66 12.44
C GLN A 94 -1.07 3.07 12.04
N PHE A 95 -0.58 3.27 10.83
CA PHE A 95 0.01 4.56 10.44
C PHE A 95 -0.92 5.76 10.68
N PRO A 96 -2.20 5.74 10.33
CA PRO A 96 -3.06 6.90 10.62
C PRO A 96 -3.15 7.24 12.11
N LYS A 97 -3.14 6.23 12.98
CA LYS A 97 -3.14 6.45 14.44
C LYS A 97 -1.79 6.97 14.93
N MET A 98 -0.70 6.46 14.36
CA MET A 98 0.64 6.95 14.67
C MET A 98 0.78 8.42 14.27
N LEU A 99 0.32 8.77 13.08
CA LEU A 99 0.37 10.15 12.59
C LEU A 99 -0.42 11.08 13.51
N ALA A 100 -1.61 10.66 13.93
CA ALA A 100 -2.44 11.44 14.86
C ALA A 100 -1.73 11.66 16.18
N ALA A 101 -1.08 10.62 16.74
CA ALA A 101 -0.34 10.71 17.98
C ALA A 101 0.87 11.63 17.87
N PHE A 102 1.63 11.49 16.78
CA PHE A 102 2.81 12.35 16.55
C PHE A 102 2.40 13.81 16.37
N THR A 103 1.31 14.05 15.67
CA THR A 103 0.79 15.39 15.48
C THR A 103 0.35 16.01 16.82
N ALA A 104 -0.38 15.24 17.63
CA ALA A 104 -0.85 15.69 18.94
C ALA A 104 0.33 15.98 19.90
N ALA A 105 1.42 15.25 19.77
CA ALA A 105 2.63 15.44 20.57
C ALA A 105 3.53 16.55 20.01
N GLU A 106 3.12 17.22 18.93
CA GLU A 106 3.92 18.25 18.26
C GLU A 106 5.30 17.73 17.82
N ALA A 107 5.35 16.47 17.36
CA ALA A 107 6.58 15.77 17.01
C ALA A 107 6.80 15.60 15.51
N MET A 108 6.04 16.30 14.67
CA MET A 108 6.13 16.15 13.22
C MET A 108 7.12 17.12 12.55
N HIS A 109 7.40 18.24 13.20
CA HIS A 109 8.32 19.24 12.63
C HIS A 109 9.18 19.87 13.70
#